data_d7cb5bdd1146b3731fc5f9488b5ff946
#
_entry.id   d7cb5bdd1146b3731fc5f9488b5ff946
#
_cell.length_a   1.000
_cell.length_b   1.000
_cell.length_c   1.000
_cell.angle_alpha   90.00
_cell.angle_beta   90.00
_cell.angle_gamma   90.00
#
_symmetry.space_group_name_H-M   'P 1'
#
loop_
_entity.id
_entity.type
_entity.pdbx_description
1 polymer ?
#
loop_
_entity_poly.entity_id
_entity_poly.type
_entity_poly.pdbx_seq_one_letter_code
_entity_poly.pdbx_strand_id
1 'polypeptide(L)'
;MRRTAMILALAGIIAGCSYKESFPYKGDSLVNFKTDSLYFSFGELPFSVTDTTLLIGVEIIGSPAGHERIFHIALDNSRTTARLHEHYDEPRMEGTILSGASSGTIALTIHRLSLQSDSVFTVVLDMLPGEDFRLGAVEDRSVAVSFTNRLDLPEWWSMLSKWLGEYNPRKYQKFIELWGGAITRTDINEMKYTILRTFKKVKEYFGDNPEFDVTFPDVDWPV
;
A
#
# COMPACT_ATOMS: atom_id res chain seq x y z
N MET A 1 26.41 -33.60 69.00
CA MET A 1 25.29 -32.77 69.41
C MET A 1 25.28 -31.50 68.53
N ARG A 2 24.12 -31.15 67.95
CA ARG A 2 23.86 -29.90 67.16
C ARG A 2 24.48 -29.80 65.76
N ARG A 3 23.94 -30.51 64.76
CA ARG A 3 24.00 -30.13 63.34
C ARG A 3 22.83 -30.78 62.58
N THR A 4 21.59 -30.52 62.94
CA THR A 4 20.40 -31.02 62.22
C THR A 4 19.22 -30.09 62.45
N ALA A 5 19.28 -28.89 61.94
CA ALA A 5 18.13 -27.99 61.95
C ALA A 5 18.36 -26.82 60.98
N MET A 6 18.54 -27.08 59.67
CA MET A 6 18.60 -25.99 58.69
C MET A 6 18.38 -26.47 57.24
N ILE A 7 17.43 -27.39 57.01
CA ILE A 7 16.97 -27.78 55.68
C ILE A 7 15.46 -27.96 55.74
N LEU A 8 14.71 -26.91 55.98
CA LEU A 8 13.24 -26.97 55.86
C LEU A 8 12.63 -25.56 55.74
N ALA A 9 13.17 -24.75 54.78
CA ALA A 9 12.58 -23.45 54.52
C ALA A 9 12.86 -22.96 53.08
N LEU A 10 12.82 -23.85 52.07
CA LEU A 10 12.95 -23.43 50.65
C LEU A 10 12.02 -24.24 49.73
N ALA A 11 10.80 -24.55 50.19
CA ALA A 11 9.79 -25.24 49.38
C ALA A 11 8.46 -24.50 49.49
N GLY A 12 8.39 -23.26 48.99
CA GLY A 12 7.14 -22.52 49.16
C GLY A 12 6.98 -21.26 48.31
N ILE A 13 7.59 -21.14 47.11
CA ILE A 13 7.30 -20.03 46.22
C ILE A 13 7.30 -20.54 44.74
N ILE A 14 6.42 -21.44 44.42
CA ILE A 14 6.05 -21.72 43.00
C ILE A 14 4.54 -21.92 42.95
N ALA A 15 3.79 -20.85 43.24
CA ALA A 15 2.34 -20.86 43.02
C ALA A 15 1.94 -19.39 42.73
N GLY A 16 2.11 -18.95 41.52
CA GLY A 16 1.75 -17.58 41.19
C GLY A 16 1.82 -17.23 39.72
N CYS A 17 1.80 -18.19 38.79
CA CYS A 17 1.33 -17.89 37.43
C CYS A 17 -0.18 -18.14 37.43
N SER A 18 -0.95 -17.13 37.87
CA SER A 18 -2.38 -17.12 37.55
C SER A 18 -2.46 -16.97 36.00
N TYR A 19 -2.70 -18.06 35.35
CA TYR A 19 -3.16 -18.11 33.99
C TYR A 19 -4.39 -17.20 33.93
N LYS A 20 -4.27 -16.00 33.39
CA LYS A 20 -5.44 -15.19 33.07
C LYS A 20 -6.16 -15.96 31.98
N GLU A 21 -7.25 -16.61 32.34
CA GLU A 21 -8.18 -17.13 31.34
C GLU A 21 -8.52 -15.97 30.41
N SER A 22 -8.06 -16.04 29.18
CA SER A 22 -8.50 -15.13 28.14
C SER A 22 -9.94 -15.49 27.86
N PHE A 23 -10.88 -14.73 28.38
CA PHE A 23 -12.29 -14.92 28.05
C PHE A 23 -12.44 -14.79 26.53
N PRO A 24 -12.90 -15.83 25.83
CA PRO A 24 -13.12 -15.74 24.39
C PRO A 24 -14.13 -14.62 24.13
N TYR A 25 -13.83 -13.80 23.12
CA TYR A 25 -14.76 -12.78 22.67
C TYR A 25 -16.10 -13.41 22.35
N LYS A 26 -17.18 -12.99 23.03
CA LYS A 26 -18.54 -13.49 22.89
C LYS A 26 -19.47 -12.53 22.16
N GLY A 27 -18.93 -11.44 21.60
CA GLY A 27 -19.70 -10.48 20.81
C GLY A 27 -19.97 -10.98 19.39
N ASP A 28 -20.79 -10.22 18.67
CA ASP A 28 -21.01 -10.44 17.23
C ASP A 28 -19.68 -10.33 16.48
N SER A 29 -19.53 -11.14 15.44
CA SER A 29 -18.41 -10.96 14.51
C SER A 29 -18.59 -9.69 13.74
N LEU A 30 -17.60 -8.77 13.85
CA LEU A 30 -17.62 -7.49 13.13
C LEU A 30 -16.63 -7.55 11.97
N VAL A 31 -16.89 -6.76 10.93
CA VAL A 31 -16.01 -6.63 9.77
C VAL A 31 -15.73 -5.17 9.46
N ASN A 32 -14.47 -4.89 9.10
CA ASN A 32 -13.96 -3.56 8.77
C ASN A 32 -13.01 -3.62 7.57
N PHE A 33 -12.80 -2.48 6.91
CA PHE A 33 -11.59 -2.30 6.11
C PHE A 33 -10.37 -2.14 7.04
N LYS A 34 -9.20 -2.57 6.59
CA LYS A 34 -7.93 -2.41 7.34
C LYS A 34 -7.39 -0.98 7.34
N THR A 35 -7.85 -0.17 6.41
CA THR A 35 -7.48 1.23 6.25
C THR A 35 -8.66 2.00 5.65
N ASP A 36 -8.78 3.26 6.01
CA ASP A 36 -9.78 4.19 5.48
C ASP A 36 -9.43 4.73 4.09
N SER A 37 -8.17 4.62 3.70
CA SER A 37 -7.68 5.18 2.44
C SER A 37 -6.53 4.39 1.84
N LEU A 38 -6.45 4.38 0.50
CA LEU A 38 -5.35 3.90 -0.32
C LEU A 38 -5.04 4.92 -1.40
N TYR A 39 -3.75 5.14 -1.66
CA TYR A 39 -3.30 6.00 -2.75
C TYR A 39 -2.37 5.22 -3.67
N PHE A 40 -2.58 5.40 -4.99
CA PHE A 40 -1.78 4.76 -6.02
C PHE A 40 -1.45 5.72 -7.15
N SER A 41 -0.21 5.72 -7.63
CA SER A 41 0.19 6.48 -8.81
C SER A 41 0.76 5.60 -9.90
N PHE A 42 0.13 5.60 -11.06
CA PHE A 42 0.68 5.04 -12.30
C PHE A 42 1.92 5.79 -12.79
N GLY A 43 2.10 7.06 -12.37
CA GLY A 43 3.29 7.84 -12.70
C GLY A 43 4.59 7.19 -12.25
N GLU A 44 4.54 6.36 -11.20
CA GLU A 44 5.69 5.61 -10.64
C GLU A 44 5.99 4.31 -11.38
N LEU A 45 5.20 3.95 -12.38
CA LEU A 45 5.36 2.72 -13.17
C LEU A 45 5.72 3.02 -14.63
N PRO A 46 6.39 2.07 -15.33
CA PRO A 46 6.61 2.18 -16.77
C PRO A 46 5.30 2.41 -17.54
N PHE A 47 5.36 3.16 -18.64
CA PHE A 47 4.17 3.45 -19.46
C PHE A 47 3.48 2.21 -20.04
N SER A 48 4.22 1.13 -20.18
CA SER A 48 3.66 -0.17 -20.64
C SER A 48 2.67 -0.79 -19.66
N VAL A 49 2.66 -0.32 -18.39
CA VAL A 49 1.69 -0.75 -17.39
C VAL A 49 0.45 0.12 -17.51
N THR A 50 -0.60 -0.41 -18.10
CA THR A 50 -1.87 0.28 -18.36
C THR A 50 -2.94 -0.01 -17.34
N ASP A 51 -2.82 -1.13 -16.64
CA ASP A 51 -3.80 -1.60 -15.68
C ASP A 51 -3.09 -2.16 -14.45
N THR A 52 -3.73 -2.06 -13.30
CA THR A 52 -3.25 -2.71 -12.08
C THR A 52 -4.42 -3.11 -11.20
N THR A 53 -4.22 -4.16 -10.40
CA THR A 53 -5.21 -4.61 -9.43
C THR A 53 -4.72 -4.33 -8.02
N LEU A 54 -5.45 -3.48 -7.31
CA LEU A 54 -5.20 -3.17 -5.91
C LEU A 54 -5.96 -4.16 -5.02
N LEU A 55 -5.30 -4.66 -3.99
CA LEU A 55 -5.90 -5.53 -3.00
C LEU A 55 -6.25 -4.72 -1.76
N ILE A 56 -7.55 -4.52 -1.54
CA ILE A 56 -8.09 -3.76 -0.40
C ILE A 56 -8.29 -4.74 0.74
N GLY A 57 -7.56 -4.51 1.83
CA GLY A 57 -7.59 -5.39 3.00
C GLY A 57 -8.89 -5.24 3.81
N VAL A 58 -9.44 -6.37 4.22
CA VAL A 58 -10.58 -6.49 5.13
C VAL A 58 -10.16 -7.32 6.33
N GLU A 59 -10.62 -6.97 7.51
CA GLU A 59 -10.35 -7.70 8.74
C GLU A 59 -11.62 -7.92 9.57
N ILE A 60 -11.55 -8.93 10.42
CA ILE A 60 -12.62 -9.22 11.37
C ILE A 60 -12.22 -8.83 12.79
N ILE A 61 -13.17 -8.34 13.54
CA ILE A 61 -13.08 -8.17 14.99
C ILE A 61 -13.91 -9.28 15.61
N GLY A 62 -13.24 -10.19 16.30
CA GLY A 62 -13.83 -11.40 16.88
C GLY A 62 -12.97 -12.63 16.63
N SER A 63 -13.48 -13.79 17.01
CA SER A 63 -12.77 -15.05 16.80
C SER A 63 -12.91 -15.56 15.37
N PRO A 64 -11.84 -16.10 14.77
CA PRO A 64 -11.94 -16.85 13.52
C PRO A 64 -12.96 -17.99 13.64
N ALA A 65 -13.68 -18.27 12.56
CA ALA A 65 -14.66 -19.38 12.51
C ALA A 65 -14.06 -20.61 11.82
N GLY A 66 -14.56 -21.79 12.15
CA GLY A 66 -14.15 -23.04 11.50
C GLY A 66 -14.77 -23.28 10.12
N HIS A 67 -15.41 -22.27 9.51
CA HIS A 67 -16.01 -22.30 8.18
C HIS A 67 -15.75 -20.96 7.47
N GLU A 68 -15.97 -20.91 6.18
CA GLU A 68 -15.90 -19.70 5.39
C GLU A 68 -17.06 -18.75 5.72
N ARG A 69 -16.80 -17.44 5.69
CA ARG A 69 -17.77 -16.40 5.96
C ARG A 69 -17.72 -15.35 4.85
N ILE A 70 -18.87 -14.81 4.49
CA ILE A 70 -19.03 -13.85 3.41
C ILE A 70 -19.27 -12.46 3.99
N PHE A 71 -18.53 -11.48 3.50
CA PHE A 71 -18.77 -10.07 3.75
C PHE A 71 -19.21 -9.36 2.48
N HIS A 72 -19.98 -8.30 2.63
CA HIS A 72 -20.55 -7.54 1.52
C HIS A 72 -20.08 -6.10 1.54
N ILE A 73 -19.90 -5.54 0.34
CA ILE A 73 -19.57 -4.14 0.13
C ILE A 73 -20.52 -3.50 -0.86
N ALA A 74 -20.54 -2.18 -0.90
CA ALA A 74 -21.22 -1.40 -1.92
C ALA A 74 -20.34 -0.27 -2.42
N LEU A 75 -20.53 0.14 -3.66
CA LEU A 75 -19.93 1.34 -4.22
C LEU A 75 -20.72 2.56 -3.75
N ASP A 76 -20.05 3.54 -3.13
CA ASP A 76 -20.65 4.84 -2.85
C ASP A 76 -20.48 5.76 -4.07
N ASN A 77 -21.50 5.78 -4.90
CA ASN A 77 -21.53 6.63 -6.09
C ASN A 77 -21.50 8.12 -5.79
N SER A 78 -21.89 8.55 -4.59
CA SER A 78 -21.92 9.98 -4.22
C SER A 78 -20.54 10.54 -3.91
N ARG A 79 -19.63 9.70 -3.43
CA ARG A 79 -18.24 10.03 -3.10
C ARG A 79 -17.23 9.54 -4.15
N THR A 80 -17.64 8.66 -5.07
CA THR A 80 -16.81 8.14 -6.16
C THR A 80 -16.74 9.16 -7.30
N THR A 81 -15.53 9.56 -7.68
CA THR A 81 -15.26 10.48 -8.79
C THR A 81 -14.76 9.74 -10.05
N ALA A 82 -14.28 8.51 -9.87
CA ALA A 82 -13.89 7.63 -10.96
C ALA A 82 -15.09 7.13 -11.75
N ARG A 83 -14.90 6.85 -13.05
CA ARG A 83 -15.94 6.35 -13.96
C ARG A 83 -15.73 4.86 -14.21
N LEU A 84 -16.81 4.09 -14.01
CA LEU A 84 -16.84 2.66 -14.27
C LEU A 84 -16.47 2.35 -15.74
N HIS A 85 -15.71 1.30 -15.97
CA HIS A 85 -15.18 0.84 -17.26
C HIS A 85 -14.26 1.82 -18.00
N GLU A 86 -14.07 3.02 -17.46
CA GLU A 86 -13.10 3.99 -17.98
C GLU A 86 -11.86 4.09 -17.07
N HIS A 87 -12.10 4.24 -15.76
CA HIS A 87 -11.06 4.40 -14.77
C HIS A 87 -10.85 3.15 -13.92
N TYR A 88 -11.87 2.30 -13.80
CA TYR A 88 -11.83 1.06 -13.02
C TYR A 88 -12.86 0.05 -13.49
N ASP A 89 -12.63 -1.23 -13.20
CA ASP A 89 -13.61 -2.29 -13.36
C ASP A 89 -14.46 -2.44 -12.11
N GLU A 90 -15.70 -2.90 -12.29
CA GLU A 90 -16.61 -3.17 -11.17
C GLU A 90 -16.01 -4.27 -10.26
N PRO A 91 -15.73 -3.95 -8.98
CA PRO A 91 -15.23 -4.96 -8.05
C PRO A 91 -16.36 -5.95 -7.70
N ARG A 92 -15.96 -7.13 -7.24
CA ARG A 92 -16.95 -8.04 -6.65
C ARG A 92 -17.50 -7.42 -5.38
N MET A 93 -18.85 -7.33 -5.29
CA MET A 93 -19.56 -6.71 -4.16
C MET A 93 -19.60 -7.61 -2.92
N GLU A 94 -18.95 -8.76 -2.97
CA GLU A 94 -18.77 -9.68 -1.85
C GLU A 94 -17.36 -10.26 -1.84
N GLY A 95 -16.90 -10.61 -0.66
CA GLY A 95 -15.62 -11.30 -0.47
C GLY A 95 -15.72 -12.36 0.61
N THR A 96 -14.74 -13.25 0.66
CA THR A 96 -14.72 -14.39 1.57
C THR A 96 -13.60 -14.27 2.59
N ILE A 97 -13.93 -14.50 3.85
CA ILE A 97 -12.97 -14.80 4.92
C ILE A 97 -12.89 -16.32 5.04
N LEU A 98 -11.74 -16.89 4.72
CA LEU A 98 -11.55 -18.33 4.75
C LEU A 98 -11.66 -18.92 6.16
N SER A 99 -11.95 -20.21 6.25
CA SER A 99 -11.97 -20.93 7.52
C SER A 99 -10.65 -20.73 8.29
N GLY A 100 -10.76 -20.36 9.57
CA GLY A 100 -9.62 -20.06 10.44
C GLY A 100 -8.93 -18.73 10.19
N ALA A 101 -9.30 -17.96 9.15
CA ALA A 101 -8.73 -16.67 8.85
C ALA A 101 -9.39 -15.52 9.63
N SER A 102 -8.63 -14.46 9.87
CA SER A 102 -9.09 -13.20 10.47
C SER A 102 -9.10 -12.04 9.47
N SER A 103 -8.81 -12.29 8.19
CA SER A 103 -8.78 -11.26 7.17
C SER A 103 -9.07 -11.81 5.78
N GLY A 104 -9.48 -10.92 4.88
CA GLY A 104 -9.70 -11.16 3.46
C GLY A 104 -9.29 -9.96 2.63
N THR A 105 -9.60 -9.98 1.35
CA THR A 105 -9.31 -8.88 0.43
C THR A 105 -10.43 -8.71 -0.59
N ILE A 106 -10.57 -7.46 -1.08
CA ILE A 106 -11.30 -7.12 -2.30
C ILE A 106 -10.29 -6.71 -3.35
N ALA A 107 -10.43 -7.22 -4.56
CA ALA A 107 -9.64 -6.80 -5.71
C ALA A 107 -10.36 -5.67 -6.47
N LEU A 108 -9.66 -4.57 -6.69
CA LEU A 108 -10.11 -3.44 -7.50
C LEU A 108 -9.12 -3.22 -8.64
N THR A 109 -9.53 -3.48 -9.89
CA THR A 109 -8.72 -3.19 -11.07
C THR A 109 -8.94 -1.76 -11.50
N ILE A 110 -7.84 -1.00 -11.67
CA ILE A 110 -7.83 0.39 -12.09
C ILE A 110 -7.05 0.56 -13.39
N HIS A 111 -7.44 1.55 -14.22
CA HIS A 111 -6.91 1.77 -15.56
C HIS A 111 -6.18 3.12 -15.67
N ARG A 112 -5.04 3.10 -16.37
CA ARG A 112 -4.19 4.27 -16.60
C ARG A 112 -4.62 5.11 -17.80
N LEU A 113 -5.12 4.48 -18.87
CA LEU A 113 -5.22 5.11 -20.20
C LEU A 113 -6.10 6.36 -20.27
N SER A 114 -7.11 6.46 -19.41
CA SER A 114 -8.01 7.61 -19.35
C SER A 114 -7.63 8.66 -18.29
N LEU A 115 -6.53 8.43 -17.54
CA LEU A 115 -6.09 9.35 -16.51
C LEU A 115 -5.35 10.55 -17.13
N GLN A 116 -5.84 11.75 -16.87
CA GLN A 116 -5.09 12.97 -17.16
C GLN A 116 -3.97 13.17 -16.13
N SER A 117 -2.86 13.80 -16.55
CA SER A 117 -1.64 13.91 -15.73
C SER A 117 -1.84 14.56 -14.35
N ASP A 118 -2.82 15.44 -14.21
CA ASP A 118 -3.06 16.20 -12.98
C ASP A 118 -4.31 15.76 -12.21
N SER A 119 -5.06 14.80 -12.75
CA SER A 119 -6.31 14.36 -12.15
C SER A 119 -6.07 13.26 -11.12
N VAL A 120 -6.78 13.34 -10.02
CA VAL A 120 -6.91 12.28 -9.02
C VAL A 120 -8.35 11.79 -9.07
N PHE A 121 -8.51 10.49 -9.30
CA PHE A 121 -9.80 9.83 -9.27
C PHE A 121 -9.91 8.96 -8.02
N THR A 122 -11.11 8.84 -7.49
CA THR A 122 -11.36 8.10 -6.26
C THR A 122 -12.53 7.14 -6.45
N VAL A 123 -12.36 5.91 -6.00
CA VAL A 123 -13.43 4.92 -5.81
C VAL A 123 -13.66 4.77 -4.32
N VAL A 124 -14.89 4.89 -3.87
CA VAL A 124 -15.25 4.71 -2.47
C VAL A 124 -16.13 3.47 -2.31
N LEU A 125 -15.70 2.59 -1.42
CA LEU A 125 -16.40 1.36 -1.07
C LEU A 125 -16.86 1.43 0.38
N ASP A 126 -18.10 1.05 0.62
CA ASP A 126 -18.70 0.96 1.95
C ASP A 126 -18.93 -0.50 2.32
N MET A 127 -18.63 -0.84 3.56
CA MET A 127 -18.92 -2.16 4.13
C MET A 127 -20.40 -2.26 4.44
N LEU A 128 -21.04 -3.35 4.06
CA LEU A 128 -22.44 -3.64 4.36
C LEU A 128 -22.59 -4.70 5.44
N PRO A 129 -23.62 -4.62 6.30
CA PRO A 129 -23.94 -5.71 7.21
C PRO A 129 -24.44 -6.93 6.41
N GLY A 130 -24.18 -8.13 6.92
CA GLY A 130 -24.60 -9.38 6.32
C GLY A 130 -25.01 -10.42 7.36
N GLU A 131 -25.21 -11.65 6.92
CA GLU A 131 -25.57 -12.75 7.81
C GLU A 131 -24.40 -13.13 8.73
N ASP A 132 -23.17 -13.12 8.20
CA ASP A 132 -21.97 -13.55 8.91
C ASP A 132 -21.35 -12.44 9.76
N PHE A 133 -21.60 -11.16 9.42
CA PHE A 133 -20.93 -10.03 10.03
C PHE A 133 -21.85 -8.84 10.31
N ARG A 134 -21.63 -8.22 11.47
CA ARG A 134 -22.06 -6.85 11.75
C ARG A 134 -20.97 -5.87 11.38
N LEU A 135 -21.35 -4.59 11.26
CA LEU A 135 -20.36 -3.53 10.98
C LEU A 135 -19.56 -3.19 12.24
N GLY A 136 -18.26 -3.04 12.09
CA GLY A 136 -17.35 -2.60 13.13
C GLY A 136 -17.37 -1.10 13.39
N ALA A 137 -16.21 -0.50 13.67
CA ALA A 137 -16.07 0.92 13.94
C ALA A 137 -16.52 1.78 12.76
N VAL A 138 -17.14 2.93 13.01
CA VAL A 138 -17.74 3.78 11.96
C VAL A 138 -16.66 4.30 11.00
N GLU A 139 -15.49 4.64 11.52
CA GLU A 139 -14.34 5.13 10.79
C GLU A 139 -13.78 4.12 9.78
N ASP A 140 -13.93 2.83 10.06
CA ASP A 140 -13.35 1.75 9.26
C ASP A 140 -14.39 1.04 8.34
N ARG A 141 -15.59 1.60 8.22
CA ARG A 141 -16.65 1.05 7.36
C ARG A 141 -16.55 1.48 5.91
N SER A 142 -15.69 2.42 5.62
CA SER A 142 -15.50 3.00 4.29
C SER A 142 -14.02 3.00 3.94
N VAL A 143 -13.70 2.77 2.67
CA VAL A 143 -12.36 2.96 2.14
C VAL A 143 -12.41 3.82 0.88
N ALA A 144 -11.55 4.85 0.82
CA ALA A 144 -11.37 5.69 -0.35
C ALA A 144 -10.09 5.25 -1.09
N VAL A 145 -10.23 4.71 -2.29
CA VAL A 145 -9.11 4.33 -3.16
C VAL A 145 -8.89 5.45 -4.17
N SER A 146 -7.87 6.25 -3.94
CA SER A 146 -7.48 7.35 -4.83
C SER A 146 -6.32 6.95 -5.73
N PHE A 147 -6.41 7.29 -7.01
CA PHE A 147 -5.36 6.96 -7.96
C PHE A 147 -5.20 8.04 -9.04
N THR A 148 -4.00 8.12 -9.60
CA THR A 148 -3.59 9.16 -10.53
C THR A 148 -2.51 8.66 -11.50
N ASN A 149 -2.20 9.46 -12.52
CA ASN A 149 -1.02 9.27 -13.37
C ASN A 149 0.07 10.31 -13.05
N ARG A 150 -0.05 11.06 -11.96
CA ARG A 150 0.90 12.10 -11.59
C ARG A 150 2.20 11.48 -11.05
N LEU A 151 3.31 12.06 -11.45
CA LEU A 151 4.63 11.74 -10.94
C LEU A 151 5.13 12.93 -10.12
N ASP A 152 5.00 12.83 -8.81
CA ASP A 152 5.40 13.88 -7.88
C ASP A 152 6.92 13.94 -7.69
N LEU A 153 7.42 15.08 -7.18
CA LEU A 153 8.82 15.24 -6.78
C LEU A 153 9.16 14.25 -5.66
N PRO A 154 10.05 13.27 -5.91
CA PRO A 154 10.43 12.33 -4.87
C PRO A 154 11.33 13.00 -3.82
N GLU A 155 11.19 12.62 -2.54
CA GLU A 155 11.99 13.16 -1.43
C GLU A 155 13.50 13.01 -1.64
N TRP A 156 13.91 11.94 -2.33
CA TRP A 156 15.33 11.67 -2.60
C TRP A 156 15.94 12.52 -3.72
N TRP A 157 15.14 13.26 -4.51
CA TRP A 157 15.65 14.00 -5.67
C TRP A 157 16.80 14.95 -5.30
N SER A 158 16.69 15.60 -4.15
CA SER A 158 17.71 16.50 -3.63
C SER A 158 19.08 15.83 -3.43
N MET A 159 19.12 14.52 -3.16
CA MET A 159 20.38 13.76 -2.98
C MET A 159 21.20 13.63 -4.27
N LEU A 160 20.54 13.75 -5.42
CA LEU A 160 21.12 13.63 -6.76
C LEU A 160 21.07 14.94 -7.55
N SER A 161 20.58 16.04 -6.95
CA SER A 161 20.34 17.35 -7.61
C SER A 161 21.58 17.93 -8.29
N LYS A 162 22.79 17.63 -7.80
CA LYS A 162 24.06 18.02 -8.45
C LYS A 162 24.11 17.55 -9.91
N TRP A 163 23.60 16.37 -10.21
CA TRP A 163 23.62 15.75 -11.55
C TRP A 163 22.30 15.93 -12.29
N LEU A 164 21.18 15.87 -11.56
CA LEU A 164 19.85 15.93 -12.15
C LEU A 164 19.33 17.35 -12.36
N GLY A 165 19.86 18.33 -11.59
CA GLY A 165 19.33 19.68 -11.56
C GLY A 165 17.95 19.77 -10.95
N GLU A 166 17.17 20.76 -11.37
CA GLU A 166 15.78 20.92 -10.97
C GLU A 166 14.94 19.71 -11.40
N TYR A 167 13.93 19.42 -10.58
CA TYR A 167 13.00 18.36 -10.87
C TYR A 167 12.24 18.63 -12.17
N ASN A 168 12.22 17.62 -13.01
CA ASN A 168 11.37 17.58 -14.19
C ASN A 168 10.77 16.17 -14.29
N PRO A 169 9.44 16.02 -14.29
CA PRO A 169 8.80 14.71 -14.33
C PRO A 169 9.21 13.88 -15.55
N ARG A 170 9.53 14.50 -16.70
CA ARG A 170 10.02 13.79 -17.89
C ARG A 170 11.36 13.08 -17.63
N LYS A 171 12.28 13.71 -16.86
CA LYS A 171 13.55 13.07 -16.48
C LYS A 171 13.30 11.80 -15.68
N TYR A 172 12.44 11.90 -14.65
CA TYR A 172 12.17 10.77 -13.78
C TYR A 172 11.34 9.69 -14.48
N GLN A 173 10.41 10.07 -15.30
CA GLN A 173 9.61 9.15 -16.10
C GLN A 173 10.47 8.34 -17.09
N LYS A 174 11.42 9.00 -17.77
CA LYS A 174 12.37 8.28 -18.64
C LYS A 174 13.30 7.38 -17.85
N PHE A 175 13.70 7.80 -16.64
CA PHE A 175 14.43 6.93 -15.73
C PHE A 175 13.63 5.69 -15.36
N ILE A 176 12.36 5.84 -14.95
CA ILE A 176 11.45 4.73 -14.60
C ILE A 176 11.32 3.74 -15.76
N GLU A 177 11.21 4.25 -16.99
CA GLU A 177 11.14 3.42 -18.20
C GLU A 177 12.40 2.57 -18.40
N LEU A 178 13.59 3.16 -18.20
CA LEU A 178 14.88 2.47 -18.37
C LEU A 178 15.24 1.57 -17.18
N TRP A 179 14.79 1.91 -15.99
CA TRP A 179 15.08 1.18 -14.74
C TRP A 179 14.09 0.06 -14.47
N GLY A 180 12.83 0.24 -14.85
CA GLY A 180 11.75 -0.71 -14.65
C GLY A 180 10.78 -0.38 -13.51
N GLY A 181 10.93 0.80 -12.88
CA GLY A 181 10.06 1.26 -11.78
C GLY A 181 10.62 2.47 -11.05
N ALA A 182 9.86 2.98 -10.10
CA ALA A 182 10.30 4.03 -9.19
C ALA A 182 11.37 3.51 -8.22
N ILE A 183 12.18 4.44 -7.69
CA ILE A 183 13.22 4.14 -6.70
C ILE A 183 12.96 4.87 -5.40
N THR A 184 13.47 4.30 -4.33
CA THR A 184 13.39 4.83 -2.97
C THR A 184 14.70 5.48 -2.53
N ARG A 185 14.68 6.16 -1.38
CA ARG A 185 15.89 6.67 -0.72
C ARG A 185 16.87 5.56 -0.36
N THR A 186 16.36 4.38 0.00
CA THR A 186 17.18 3.21 0.31
C THR A 186 17.95 2.74 -0.92
N ASP A 187 17.28 2.66 -2.08
CA ASP A 187 17.93 2.28 -3.34
C ASP A 187 19.08 3.21 -3.69
N ILE A 188 18.91 4.53 -3.45
CA ILE A 188 19.99 5.51 -3.69
C ILE A 188 21.17 5.28 -2.74
N ASN A 189 20.93 4.97 -1.49
CA ASN A 189 22.01 4.71 -0.53
C ASN A 189 22.80 3.47 -0.91
N GLU A 190 22.15 2.44 -1.43
CA GLU A 190 22.76 1.15 -1.77
C GLU A 190 23.37 1.11 -3.17
N MET A 191 22.72 1.75 -4.15
CA MET A 191 23.02 1.61 -5.57
C MET A 191 23.27 2.94 -6.30
N LYS A 192 23.71 3.98 -5.60
CA LYS A 192 23.86 5.35 -6.12
C LYS A 192 24.54 5.41 -7.50
N TYR A 193 25.65 4.73 -7.67
CA TYR A 193 26.40 4.79 -8.94
C TYR A 193 25.68 4.09 -10.09
N THR A 194 24.97 3.01 -9.82
CA THR A 194 24.16 2.31 -10.83
C THR A 194 22.97 3.18 -11.25
N ILE A 195 22.32 3.83 -10.30
CA ILE A 195 21.24 4.78 -10.53
C ILE A 195 21.74 5.98 -11.37
N LEU A 196 22.89 6.57 -11.00
CA LEU A 196 23.50 7.67 -11.77
C LEU A 196 23.86 7.24 -13.19
N ARG A 197 24.34 6.00 -13.40
CA ARG A 197 24.60 5.45 -14.74
C ARG A 197 23.33 5.38 -15.58
N THR A 198 22.19 5.03 -14.98
CA THR A 198 20.91 5.04 -15.68
C THR A 198 20.46 6.48 -15.98
N PHE A 199 20.60 7.42 -15.04
CA PHE A 199 20.31 8.82 -15.30
C PHE A 199 21.23 9.44 -16.35
N LYS A 200 22.48 8.99 -16.49
CA LYS A 200 23.35 9.41 -17.58
C LYS A 200 22.79 9.04 -18.95
N LYS A 201 22.21 7.83 -19.09
CA LYS A 201 21.46 7.43 -20.30
C LYS A 201 20.23 8.30 -20.54
N VAL A 202 19.54 8.73 -19.47
CA VAL A 202 18.44 9.69 -19.57
C VAL A 202 18.94 11.04 -20.09
N LYS A 203 20.09 11.55 -19.60
CA LYS A 203 20.73 12.77 -20.12
C LYS A 203 21.07 12.63 -21.61
N GLU A 204 21.67 11.52 -22.01
CA GLU A 204 22.00 11.23 -23.42
C GLU A 204 20.74 11.21 -24.27
N TYR A 205 19.67 10.53 -23.84
CA TYR A 205 18.40 10.51 -24.55
C TYR A 205 17.84 11.92 -24.79
N PHE A 206 17.81 12.79 -23.79
CA PHE A 206 17.30 14.15 -23.97
C PHE A 206 18.27 15.05 -24.74
N GLY A 207 19.56 14.75 -24.74
CA GLY A 207 20.52 15.38 -25.64
C GLY A 207 20.24 15.08 -27.12
N ASP A 208 19.83 13.84 -27.42
CA ASP A 208 19.46 13.40 -28.76
C ASP A 208 18.04 13.84 -29.16
N ASN A 209 17.21 14.26 -28.22
CA ASN A 209 15.81 14.67 -28.42
C ASN A 209 15.55 16.07 -27.81
N PRO A 210 16.15 17.13 -28.37
CA PRO A 210 16.08 18.49 -27.80
C PRO A 210 14.69 19.12 -27.83
N GLU A 211 13.77 18.60 -28.63
CA GLU A 211 12.37 19.05 -28.72
C GLU A 211 11.59 18.91 -27.40
N PHE A 212 12.08 18.07 -26.47
CA PHE A 212 11.47 17.93 -25.14
C PHE A 212 11.83 19.05 -24.17
N ASP A 213 12.80 19.90 -24.51
CA ASP A 213 13.28 21.02 -23.67
C ASP A 213 13.64 20.58 -22.24
N VAL A 214 14.40 19.47 -22.13
CA VAL A 214 14.86 18.92 -20.86
C VAL A 214 16.37 19.08 -20.76
N THR A 215 16.82 19.82 -19.74
CA THR A 215 18.24 20.13 -19.55
C THR A 215 18.80 19.50 -18.28
N PHE A 216 20.08 19.19 -18.29
CA PHE A 216 20.83 18.69 -17.13
C PHE A 216 22.00 19.63 -16.82
N PRO A 217 22.46 19.68 -15.54
CA PRO A 217 23.67 20.42 -15.19
C PRO A 217 24.89 19.93 -15.97
N ASP A 218 25.76 20.89 -16.33
CA ASP A 218 27.05 20.60 -16.96
C ASP A 218 28.06 20.28 -15.85
N VAL A 219 28.11 19.04 -15.44
CA VAL A 219 28.99 18.52 -14.38
C VAL A 219 29.53 17.16 -14.76
N ASP A 220 30.66 16.79 -14.17
CA ASP A 220 31.22 15.45 -14.33
C ASP A 220 30.33 14.40 -13.65
N TRP A 221 30.06 13.35 -14.39
CA TRP A 221 29.30 12.20 -13.89
C TRP A 221 30.29 11.11 -13.39
N PRO A 222 30.07 10.58 -12.20
CA PRO A 222 31.01 9.63 -11.56
C PRO A 222 30.90 8.21 -12.12
N VAL A 223 30.42 8.04 -13.37
CA VAL A 223 30.06 6.78 -14.03
C VAL A 223 30.33 6.80 -15.51
#